data_3ca4f485cc3fde91f1cbfe1ff30a54fb
#
_entry.id   3ca4f485cc3fde91f1cbfe1ff30a54fb
#
_cell.length_a   1.000
_cell.length_b   1.000
_cell.length_c   1.000
_cell.angle_alpha   90.00
_cell.angle_beta   90.00
_cell.angle_gamma   90.00
#
_symmetry.space_group_name_H-M   'P 1'
#
loop_
_entity.id
_entity.type
_entity.pdbx_description
1 polymer ?
#
loop_
_entity_poly.entity_id
_entity_poly.type
_entity_poly.pdbx_seq_one_letter_code
_entity_poly.pdbx_strand_id
1 'polypeptide(L)'
;AEDGIRDDMVSRGLGDVSGNADLLRAARAEAIKVGSDFVVSSELFLCGYPPEDLVMKQAFVRHIMDVSEQLVAETADEGPAYIFGLPYVEDGALYNSVMVAEGGRSHIRHKVHLPNYSVFDEKRLFRTGLFPDPVTVSTSAGDLKIGLPICEDIWFEDVCSHLKSCGAQILISPNGSPYETGKQERRLAHAIERCRATDLPLVYVNQLGGQDELVFDGASFVMSSAGEVQVQLLAWQENIVHTTWSFTQGTATCLSDDKALLEEGLAATYQAAMLGLRDYVHKNGFPSVLLGLSGGIDSAICAALAADALGPEQVRCIMLPSKFTSQESLDDAKECADLLGVKLDEVSIEDSVGVLEGSLSSLFGD
;
A
#
# COMPACT_ATOMS: atom_id res chain seq x y z
N ALA A 1 -5.44 29.81 4.75
CA ALA A 1 -5.86 28.93 5.84
C ALA A 1 -6.86 27.88 5.29
N GLU A 2 -6.57 27.27 4.13
CA GLU A 2 -7.38 26.22 3.51
C GLU A 2 -6.55 25.03 2.99
N ASP A 3 -5.22 25.06 3.22
CA ASP A 3 -4.31 24.04 2.68
C ASP A 3 -3.82 23.00 3.72
N GLY A 4 -4.42 22.94 4.90
CA GLY A 4 -3.91 22.11 6.02
C GLY A 4 -4.48 20.71 6.16
N ILE A 5 -5.35 20.21 5.26
CA ILE A 5 -6.04 18.92 5.47
C ILE A 5 -5.70 17.87 4.41
N ARG A 6 -4.96 18.19 3.38
CA ARG A 6 -4.66 17.26 2.26
C ARG A 6 -3.44 16.37 2.44
N ASP A 7 -2.51 16.71 3.34
CA ASP A 7 -1.26 15.95 3.51
C ASP A 7 -1.31 14.84 4.57
N ASP A 8 -2.41 14.67 5.29
CA ASP A 8 -2.48 13.76 6.44
C ASP A 8 -3.05 12.37 6.16
N MET A 9 -3.40 12.04 4.91
CA MET A 9 -4.04 10.75 4.59
C MET A 9 -3.10 9.70 3.99
N VAL A 10 -1.80 9.92 3.98
CA VAL A 10 -0.82 8.90 3.62
C VAL A 10 -0.77 7.87 4.75
N SER A 11 -0.88 6.57 4.43
CA SER A 11 -0.56 5.52 5.40
C SER A 11 0.72 5.91 6.12
N ARG A 12 0.62 6.27 7.41
CA ARG A 12 1.76 6.79 8.19
C ARG A 12 2.85 5.75 8.40
N GLY A 13 2.66 4.57 7.80
CA GLY A 13 3.67 3.54 7.68
C GLY A 13 3.58 2.46 8.74
N LEU A 14 4.57 1.59 8.66
CA LEU A 14 4.73 0.47 9.56
C LEU A 14 4.89 0.97 11.00
N GLY A 15 4.05 0.44 11.90
CA GLY A 15 4.14 0.72 13.33
C GLY A 15 3.34 1.93 13.83
N ASP A 16 2.83 2.80 12.98
CA ASP A 16 1.96 3.92 13.41
C ASP A 16 0.49 3.50 13.53
N VAL A 17 0.20 2.67 14.51
CA VAL A 17 -1.14 2.12 14.77
C VAL A 17 -2.17 3.23 15.00
N SER A 18 -1.80 4.27 15.73
CA SER A 18 -2.71 5.39 16.05
C SER A 18 -3.02 6.22 14.81
N GLY A 19 -2.01 6.55 14.00
CA GLY A 19 -2.20 7.27 12.75
C GLY A 19 -3.04 6.49 11.74
N ASN A 20 -2.80 5.17 11.61
CA ASN A 20 -3.61 4.31 10.74
C ASN A 20 -5.07 4.20 11.24
N ALA A 21 -5.30 4.19 12.55
CA ALA A 21 -6.66 4.26 13.11
C ALA A 21 -7.34 5.60 12.81
N ASP A 22 -6.60 6.71 12.83
CA ASP A 22 -7.15 8.03 12.49
C ASP A 22 -7.55 8.12 11.01
N LEU A 23 -6.82 7.44 10.11
CA LEU A 23 -7.22 7.28 8.71
C LEU A 23 -8.54 6.50 8.57
N LEU A 24 -8.72 5.42 9.34
CA LEU A 24 -10.00 4.68 9.37
C LEU A 24 -11.15 5.57 9.87
N ARG A 25 -10.91 6.37 10.92
CA ARG A 25 -11.90 7.33 11.45
C ARG A 25 -12.27 8.39 10.41
N ALA A 26 -11.28 8.93 9.71
CA ALA A 26 -11.51 9.90 8.63
C ALA A 26 -12.32 9.29 7.49
N ALA A 27 -11.98 8.08 7.04
CA ALA A 27 -12.73 7.36 6.02
C ALA A 27 -14.17 7.07 6.46
N ARG A 28 -14.39 6.67 7.74
CA ARG A 28 -15.74 6.46 8.27
C ARG A 28 -16.54 7.75 8.35
N ALA A 29 -15.90 8.84 8.75
CA ALA A 29 -16.57 10.15 8.78
C ALA A 29 -17.02 10.59 7.38
N GLU A 30 -16.27 10.26 6.34
CA GLU A 30 -16.67 10.49 4.95
C GLU A 30 -17.82 9.55 4.54
N ALA A 31 -17.74 8.28 4.89
CA ALA A 31 -18.78 7.29 4.65
C ALA A 31 -20.14 7.69 5.29
N ILE A 32 -20.12 8.25 6.50
CA ILE A 32 -21.33 8.79 7.17
C ILE A 32 -21.98 9.90 6.32
N LYS A 33 -21.20 10.83 5.76
CA LYS A 33 -21.73 11.95 4.98
C LYS A 33 -22.46 11.51 3.71
N VAL A 34 -22.00 10.42 3.10
CA VAL A 34 -22.59 9.91 1.85
C VAL A 34 -23.56 8.75 2.07
N GLY A 35 -23.76 8.30 3.32
CA GLY A 35 -24.68 7.22 3.67
C GLY A 35 -24.19 5.84 3.25
N SER A 36 -22.88 5.59 3.29
CA SER A 36 -22.33 4.24 3.05
C SER A 36 -22.59 3.33 4.24
N ASP A 37 -22.77 2.03 4.00
CA ASP A 37 -23.06 1.03 5.05
C ASP A 37 -21.79 0.56 5.76
N PHE A 38 -20.62 0.53 5.07
CA PHE A 38 -19.35 0.12 5.64
C PHE A 38 -18.14 0.73 4.90
N VAL A 39 -16.98 0.70 5.59
CA VAL A 39 -15.67 1.12 5.06
C VAL A 39 -14.74 -0.08 5.07
N VAL A 40 -13.98 -0.25 3.98
CA VAL A 40 -13.00 -1.36 3.84
C VAL A 40 -11.60 -0.81 3.68
N SER A 41 -10.65 -1.37 4.42
CA SER A 41 -9.21 -1.11 4.25
C SER A 41 -8.43 -2.34 3.78
N SER A 42 -7.13 -2.17 3.54
CA SER A 42 -6.24 -3.23 3.08
C SER A 42 -5.86 -4.23 4.19
N GLU A 43 -5.10 -5.27 3.81
CA GLU A 43 -4.54 -6.28 4.71
C GLU A 43 -3.59 -5.66 5.73
N LEU A 44 -3.67 -6.10 7.00
CA LEU A 44 -2.86 -5.62 8.12
C LEU A 44 -2.79 -4.08 8.25
N PHE A 45 -3.81 -3.38 7.73
CA PHE A 45 -3.85 -1.93 7.64
C PHE A 45 -3.51 -1.24 8.95
N LEU A 46 -4.03 -1.75 10.08
CA LEU A 46 -3.87 -1.09 11.37
C LEU A 46 -2.42 -1.03 11.85
N CYS A 47 -1.58 -2.00 11.48
CA CYS A 47 -0.16 -2.00 11.83
C CYS A 47 0.77 -1.65 10.67
N GLY A 48 0.25 -1.63 9.44
CA GLY A 48 1.05 -1.57 8.21
C GLY A 48 1.51 -2.94 7.73
N TYR A 49 1.77 -3.08 6.43
CA TYR A 49 2.24 -4.31 5.79
C TYR A 49 3.55 -4.05 5.02
N PRO A 50 4.56 -4.93 5.10
CA PRO A 50 4.67 -6.10 5.99
C PRO A 50 5.06 -5.70 7.42
N PRO A 51 4.50 -6.34 8.45
CA PRO A 51 4.71 -5.93 9.83
C PRO A 51 6.07 -6.37 10.39
N GLU A 52 6.79 -7.24 9.69
CA GLU A 52 8.09 -7.77 10.07
C GLU A 52 8.15 -8.23 11.55
N ASP A 53 9.30 -8.09 12.20
CA ASP A 53 9.49 -8.49 13.59
C ASP A 53 8.74 -7.61 14.62
N LEU A 54 8.07 -6.54 14.19
CA LEU A 54 7.28 -5.71 15.10
C LEU A 54 6.17 -6.51 15.78
N VAL A 55 5.51 -7.41 15.04
CA VAL A 55 4.42 -8.25 15.59
C VAL A 55 4.91 -9.31 16.58
N MET A 56 6.21 -9.54 16.69
CA MET A 56 6.79 -10.38 17.72
C MET A 56 6.90 -9.65 19.07
N LYS A 57 6.75 -8.31 19.09
CA LYS A 57 6.79 -7.49 20.30
C LYS A 57 5.41 -7.46 20.96
N GLN A 58 5.26 -8.09 22.11
CA GLN A 58 3.99 -8.17 22.84
C GLN A 58 3.37 -6.79 23.15
N ALA A 59 4.19 -5.77 23.42
CA ALA A 59 3.70 -4.42 23.68
C ALA A 59 3.05 -3.80 22.42
N PHE A 60 3.63 -4.06 21.25
CA PHE A 60 3.10 -3.61 19.97
C PHE A 60 1.75 -4.27 19.65
N VAL A 61 1.69 -5.59 19.78
CA VAL A 61 0.45 -6.33 19.53
C VAL A 61 -0.65 -5.93 20.52
N ARG A 62 -0.33 -5.71 21.80
CA ARG A 62 -1.31 -5.19 22.78
C ARG A 62 -1.84 -3.82 22.36
N HIS A 63 -0.98 -2.91 21.94
CA HIS A 63 -1.40 -1.59 21.46
C HIS A 63 -2.36 -1.69 20.26
N ILE A 64 -2.10 -2.60 19.31
CA ILE A 64 -3.02 -2.86 18.20
C ILE A 64 -4.38 -3.34 18.70
N MET A 65 -4.39 -4.27 19.66
CA MET A 65 -5.63 -4.80 20.25
C MET A 65 -6.42 -3.69 20.96
N ASP A 66 -5.73 -2.87 21.78
CA ASP A 66 -6.36 -1.76 22.52
C ASP A 66 -7.00 -0.74 21.55
N VAL A 67 -6.30 -0.39 20.45
CA VAL A 67 -6.82 0.53 19.43
C VAL A 67 -7.97 -0.11 18.65
N SER A 68 -7.88 -1.40 18.33
CA SER A 68 -8.97 -2.10 17.65
C SER A 68 -10.25 -2.15 18.49
N GLU A 69 -10.14 -2.34 19.81
CA GLU A 69 -11.27 -2.28 20.74
C GLU A 69 -11.92 -0.88 20.78
N GLN A 70 -11.12 0.20 20.67
CA GLN A 70 -11.65 1.55 20.55
C GLN A 70 -12.45 1.74 19.26
N LEU A 71 -11.90 1.29 18.10
CA LEU A 71 -12.61 1.33 16.83
C LEU A 71 -13.93 0.54 16.87
N VAL A 72 -13.95 -0.63 17.54
CA VAL A 72 -15.18 -1.41 17.76
C VAL A 72 -16.20 -0.59 18.58
N ALA A 73 -15.76 0.01 19.69
CA ALA A 73 -16.66 0.80 20.56
C ALA A 73 -17.26 2.02 19.82
N GLU A 74 -16.52 2.64 18.91
CA GLU A 74 -16.96 3.76 18.09
C GLU A 74 -18.14 3.40 17.17
N THR A 75 -18.29 2.12 16.79
CA THR A 75 -19.39 1.68 15.92
C THR A 75 -20.73 1.51 16.67
N ALA A 76 -20.76 1.70 18.01
CA ALA A 76 -21.99 1.66 18.79
C ALA A 76 -22.97 2.83 18.47
N ASP A 77 -22.56 3.78 17.64
CA ASP A 77 -23.36 4.88 17.11
C ASP A 77 -24.31 4.49 15.96
N GLU A 78 -24.35 3.20 15.60
CA GLU A 78 -25.12 2.65 14.45
C GLU A 78 -24.74 3.25 13.08
N GLY A 79 -23.55 3.87 12.98
CA GLY A 79 -22.99 4.34 11.71
C GLY A 79 -22.33 3.21 10.92
N PRO A 80 -21.63 3.54 9.82
CA PRO A 80 -20.97 2.54 8.95
C PRO A 80 -20.09 1.57 9.71
N ALA A 81 -20.14 0.28 9.35
CA ALA A 81 -19.24 -0.73 9.89
C ALA A 81 -17.79 -0.50 9.40
N TYR A 82 -16.82 -0.92 10.19
CA TYR A 82 -15.43 -1.03 9.75
C TYR A 82 -15.13 -2.47 9.31
N ILE A 83 -14.38 -2.61 8.20
CA ILE A 83 -13.76 -3.86 7.75
C ILE A 83 -12.27 -3.56 7.55
N PHE A 84 -11.40 -4.02 8.44
CA PHE A 84 -9.98 -3.66 8.41
C PHE A 84 -9.05 -4.80 8.81
N GLY A 85 -7.85 -4.80 8.20
CA GLY A 85 -6.80 -5.78 8.46
C GLY A 85 -5.99 -5.44 9.71
N LEU A 86 -5.67 -6.47 10.53
CA LEU A 86 -4.82 -6.35 11.72
C LEU A 86 -4.18 -7.69 12.08
N PRO A 87 -3.03 -7.70 12.77
CA PRO A 87 -2.57 -8.88 13.50
C PRO A 87 -3.43 -9.09 14.74
N TYR A 88 -3.92 -10.31 14.94
CA TYR A 88 -4.84 -10.63 16.02
C TYR A 88 -4.34 -11.84 16.82
N VAL A 89 -4.45 -11.78 18.14
CA VAL A 89 -4.10 -12.89 19.04
C VAL A 89 -5.34 -13.63 19.49
N GLU A 90 -5.43 -14.90 19.18
CA GLU A 90 -6.47 -15.81 19.65
C GLU A 90 -5.84 -17.09 20.19
N ASP A 91 -6.23 -17.52 21.39
CA ASP A 91 -5.71 -18.70 22.09
C ASP A 91 -4.17 -18.76 22.16
N GLY A 92 -3.54 -17.60 22.35
CA GLY A 92 -2.09 -17.46 22.44
C GLY A 92 -1.33 -17.59 21.14
N ALA A 93 -2.02 -17.67 20.00
CA ALA A 93 -1.42 -17.66 18.66
C ALA A 93 -1.69 -16.32 17.96
N LEU A 94 -0.74 -15.89 17.12
CA LEU A 94 -0.84 -14.68 16.31
C LEU A 94 -1.32 -15.04 14.91
N TYR A 95 -2.30 -14.28 14.41
CA TYR A 95 -2.89 -14.45 13.08
C TYR A 95 -2.86 -13.15 12.28
N ASN A 96 -2.70 -13.26 10.97
CA ASN A 96 -3.07 -12.21 10.03
C ASN A 96 -4.58 -12.26 9.84
N SER A 97 -5.28 -11.18 10.16
CA SER A 97 -6.73 -11.21 10.34
C SER A 97 -7.42 -9.99 9.73
N VAL A 98 -8.71 -10.14 9.50
CA VAL A 98 -9.64 -9.05 9.21
C VAL A 98 -10.67 -8.97 10.31
N MET A 99 -10.90 -7.78 10.83
CA MET A 99 -11.96 -7.47 11.77
C MET A 99 -13.11 -6.77 11.04
N VAL A 100 -14.34 -7.22 11.32
CA VAL A 100 -15.58 -6.52 11.02
C VAL A 100 -16.12 -5.97 12.32
N ALA A 101 -16.21 -4.66 12.45
CA ALA A 101 -16.73 -3.97 13.62
C ALA A 101 -18.04 -3.25 13.28
N GLU A 102 -19.12 -3.60 13.97
CA GLU A 102 -20.47 -3.08 13.75
C GLU A 102 -21.26 -3.07 15.06
N GLY A 103 -21.99 -1.97 15.34
CA GLY A 103 -22.89 -1.87 16.48
C GLY A 103 -22.22 -2.16 17.83
N GLY A 104 -20.95 -1.79 18.01
CA GLY A 104 -20.16 -2.06 19.23
C GLY A 104 -19.71 -3.52 19.38
N ARG A 105 -19.80 -4.33 18.34
CA ARG A 105 -19.38 -5.74 18.31
C ARG A 105 -18.35 -5.97 17.22
N SER A 106 -17.58 -7.07 17.33
CA SER A 106 -16.62 -7.44 16.31
C SER A 106 -16.73 -8.91 15.91
N HIS A 107 -16.38 -9.19 14.67
CA HIS A 107 -16.17 -10.51 14.13
C HIS A 107 -14.77 -10.57 13.52
N ILE A 108 -14.03 -11.64 13.80
CA ILE A 108 -12.66 -11.83 13.32
C ILE A 108 -12.64 -12.98 12.32
N ARG A 109 -11.85 -12.80 11.24
CA ARG A 109 -11.52 -13.85 10.28
C ARG A 109 -10.02 -13.89 10.07
N HIS A 110 -9.44 -15.09 10.09
CA HIS A 110 -8.02 -15.31 9.95
C HIS A 110 -7.68 -15.75 8.52
N LYS A 111 -6.53 -15.29 8.04
CA LYS A 111 -5.95 -15.72 6.76
C LYS A 111 -5.61 -17.21 6.79
N VAL A 112 -6.00 -17.93 5.75
CA VAL A 112 -5.79 -19.37 5.61
C VAL A 112 -4.47 -19.66 4.92
N HIS A 113 -4.22 -19.04 3.77
CA HIS A 113 -3.02 -19.22 2.99
C HIS A 113 -1.97 -18.16 3.32
N LEU A 114 -0.88 -18.58 3.96
CA LEU A 114 0.23 -17.70 4.34
C LEU A 114 1.34 -17.82 3.30
N PRO A 115 1.63 -16.76 2.51
CA PRO A 115 2.74 -16.78 1.56
C PRO A 115 4.08 -16.88 2.29
N ASN A 116 5.01 -17.68 1.72
CA ASN A 116 6.35 -17.86 2.25
C ASN A 116 7.33 -18.05 1.10
N TYR A 117 7.35 -17.09 0.19
CA TYR A 117 8.19 -17.07 -1.01
C TYR A 117 8.50 -15.62 -1.41
N SER A 118 9.60 -15.41 -2.13
CA SER A 118 10.06 -14.08 -2.53
C SER A 118 10.20 -13.15 -1.32
N VAL A 119 9.45 -12.06 -1.28
CA VAL A 119 9.44 -11.04 -0.22
C VAL A 119 8.53 -11.39 0.96
N PHE A 120 7.82 -12.50 0.90
CA PHE A 120 6.85 -12.89 1.93
C PHE A 120 7.43 -13.93 2.90
N ASP A 121 7.25 -13.69 4.20
CA ASP A 121 7.70 -14.56 5.30
C ASP A 121 6.60 -14.73 6.38
N GLU A 122 5.33 -14.82 5.93
CA GLU A 122 4.21 -14.82 6.86
C GLU A 122 4.15 -16.09 7.74
N LYS A 123 4.63 -17.23 7.25
CA LYS A 123 4.62 -18.49 8.04
C LYS A 123 5.52 -18.45 9.28
N ARG A 124 6.51 -17.55 9.30
CA ARG A 124 7.37 -17.32 10.45
C ARG A 124 6.62 -16.54 11.54
N LEU A 125 5.72 -15.66 11.15
CA LEU A 125 5.06 -14.69 12.02
C LEU A 125 3.67 -15.16 12.47
N PHE A 126 2.91 -15.73 11.55
CA PHE A 126 1.49 -16.01 11.74
C PHE A 126 1.17 -17.51 11.69
N ARG A 127 0.10 -17.87 12.38
CA ARG A 127 -0.53 -19.19 12.28
C ARG A 127 -1.59 -19.18 11.17
N THR A 128 -1.69 -20.27 10.43
CA THR A 128 -2.77 -20.53 9.47
C THR A 128 -4.13 -20.56 10.17
N GLY A 129 -5.10 -19.78 9.65
CA GLY A 129 -6.49 -19.81 10.08
C GLY A 129 -7.23 -21.06 9.63
N LEU A 130 -8.40 -21.27 10.24
CA LEU A 130 -9.38 -22.24 9.73
C LEU A 130 -10.17 -21.59 8.57
N PHE A 131 -10.81 -22.41 7.73
CA PHE A 131 -11.72 -21.90 6.71
C PHE A 131 -12.82 -21.05 7.35
N PRO A 132 -12.92 -19.76 6.97
CA PRO A 132 -13.80 -18.81 7.65
C PRO A 132 -15.23 -18.90 7.14
N ASP A 133 -16.20 -18.81 8.05
CA ASP A 133 -17.59 -18.54 7.67
C ASP A 133 -17.78 -17.07 7.25
N PRO A 134 -18.75 -16.76 6.37
CA PRO A 134 -19.11 -15.38 6.07
C PRO A 134 -19.50 -14.59 7.33
N VAL A 135 -19.32 -13.28 7.31
CA VAL A 135 -19.82 -12.35 8.33
C VAL A 135 -21.10 -11.69 7.83
N THR A 136 -22.11 -11.61 8.66
CA THR A 136 -23.31 -10.85 8.35
C THR A 136 -23.14 -9.42 8.82
N VAL A 137 -23.34 -8.46 7.93
CA VAL A 137 -23.33 -7.02 8.21
C VAL A 137 -24.70 -6.45 7.84
N SER A 138 -25.23 -5.59 8.71
CA SER A 138 -26.49 -4.89 8.45
C SER A 138 -26.25 -3.74 7.46
N THR A 139 -27.07 -3.65 6.44
CA THR A 139 -26.98 -2.58 5.44
C THR A 139 -28.34 -1.88 5.29
N SER A 140 -28.33 -0.73 4.64
CA SER A 140 -29.57 0.00 4.29
C SER A 140 -30.54 -0.83 3.45
N ALA A 141 -30.05 -1.87 2.75
CA ALA A 141 -30.85 -2.79 1.93
C ALA A 141 -31.18 -4.13 2.64
N GLY A 142 -30.80 -4.30 3.91
CA GLY A 142 -30.96 -5.53 4.71
C GLY A 142 -29.64 -6.21 5.02
N ASP A 143 -29.70 -7.40 5.62
CA ASP A 143 -28.52 -8.15 6.01
C ASP A 143 -27.74 -8.70 4.80
N LEU A 144 -26.43 -8.46 4.79
CA LEU A 144 -25.50 -8.90 3.75
C LEU A 144 -24.48 -9.88 4.35
N LYS A 145 -24.35 -11.06 3.75
CA LYS A 145 -23.32 -12.05 4.10
C LYS A 145 -22.05 -11.81 3.28
N ILE A 146 -21.00 -11.33 3.92
CA ILE A 146 -19.71 -11.00 3.34
C ILE A 146 -18.72 -12.14 3.54
N GLY A 147 -18.16 -12.68 2.46
CA GLY A 147 -16.99 -13.54 2.49
C GLY A 147 -15.72 -12.71 2.51
N LEU A 148 -14.78 -13.03 3.41
CA LEU A 148 -13.55 -12.26 3.63
C LEU A 148 -12.31 -13.12 3.36
N PRO A 149 -11.99 -13.45 2.09
CA PRO A 149 -10.69 -14.03 1.75
C PRO A 149 -9.60 -12.96 1.87
N ILE A 150 -8.46 -13.27 2.48
CA ILE A 150 -7.39 -12.30 2.73
C ILE A 150 -6.24 -12.56 1.76
N CYS A 151 -5.99 -11.62 0.85
CA CYS A 151 -4.85 -11.57 -0.07
C CYS A 151 -4.56 -12.92 -0.75
N GLU A 152 -3.60 -13.70 -0.26
CA GLU A 152 -3.19 -15.00 -0.82
C GLU A 152 -4.35 -16.01 -0.91
N ASP A 153 -5.39 -15.86 -0.08
CA ASP A 153 -6.55 -16.76 -0.10
C ASP A 153 -7.28 -16.75 -1.46
N ILE A 154 -7.25 -15.66 -2.22
CA ILE A 154 -7.89 -15.62 -3.54
C ILE A 154 -7.07 -16.33 -4.64
N TRP A 155 -5.79 -16.62 -4.40
CA TRP A 155 -4.93 -17.33 -5.36
C TRP A 155 -5.29 -18.82 -5.42
N PHE A 156 -5.99 -19.33 -4.40
CA PHE A 156 -6.48 -20.71 -4.31
C PHE A 156 -8.00 -20.73 -4.39
N GLU A 157 -8.55 -21.86 -4.84
CA GLU A 157 -10.00 -22.00 -5.03
C GLU A 157 -10.74 -22.26 -3.71
N ASP A 158 -10.13 -22.93 -2.79
CA ASP A 158 -10.73 -23.58 -1.63
C ASP A 158 -11.45 -22.60 -0.68
N VAL A 159 -10.79 -21.49 -0.29
CA VAL A 159 -11.36 -20.50 0.64
C VAL A 159 -12.60 -19.83 0.05
N CYS A 160 -12.53 -19.36 -1.21
CA CYS A 160 -13.65 -18.70 -1.85
C CYS A 160 -14.82 -19.65 -2.09
N SER A 161 -14.55 -20.90 -2.49
CA SER A 161 -15.58 -21.95 -2.68
C SER A 161 -16.24 -22.32 -1.35
N HIS A 162 -15.47 -22.40 -0.26
CA HIS A 162 -16.03 -22.60 1.08
C HIS A 162 -16.96 -21.45 1.48
N LEU A 163 -16.51 -20.20 1.34
CA LEU A 163 -17.32 -19.01 1.66
C LEU A 163 -18.64 -19.00 0.86
N LYS A 164 -18.61 -19.33 -0.44
CA LYS A 164 -19.82 -19.49 -1.25
C LYS A 164 -20.74 -20.55 -0.69
N SER A 165 -20.20 -21.74 -0.33
CA SER A 165 -20.98 -22.85 0.20
C SER A 165 -21.66 -22.52 1.53
N CYS A 166 -21.04 -21.61 2.33
CA CYS A 166 -21.58 -21.09 3.58
C CYS A 166 -22.54 -19.90 3.40
N GLY A 167 -22.82 -19.53 2.13
CA GLY A 167 -23.85 -18.55 1.78
C GLY A 167 -23.34 -17.10 1.68
N ALA A 168 -22.06 -16.88 1.45
CA ALA A 168 -21.55 -15.55 1.06
C ALA A 168 -22.29 -15.03 -0.18
N GLN A 169 -22.56 -13.73 -0.21
CA GLN A 169 -23.25 -13.02 -1.29
C GLN A 169 -22.32 -12.08 -2.06
N ILE A 170 -21.18 -11.75 -1.45
CA ILE A 170 -20.10 -10.93 -1.99
C ILE A 170 -18.78 -11.38 -1.37
N LEU A 171 -17.70 -11.27 -2.11
CA LEU A 171 -16.34 -11.43 -1.59
C LEU A 171 -15.71 -10.04 -1.41
N ILE A 172 -15.10 -9.78 -0.28
CA ILE A 172 -14.29 -8.59 -0.01
C ILE A 172 -12.91 -9.07 0.41
N SER A 173 -11.91 -8.76 -0.40
CA SER A 173 -10.52 -9.20 -0.20
C SER A 173 -9.63 -8.01 0.13
N PRO A 174 -9.23 -7.83 1.40
CA PRO A 174 -8.12 -6.96 1.78
C PRO A 174 -6.79 -7.56 1.36
N ASN A 175 -5.90 -6.74 0.76
CA ASN A 175 -4.65 -7.19 0.19
C ASN A 175 -3.47 -6.28 0.57
N GLY A 176 -2.30 -6.90 0.79
CA GLY A 176 -0.98 -6.28 0.83
C GLY A 176 -0.12 -6.83 -0.32
N SER A 177 -0.59 -6.65 -1.56
CA SER A 177 0.06 -7.17 -2.75
C SER A 177 1.00 -6.12 -3.35
N PRO A 178 2.35 -6.30 -3.28
CA PRO A 178 3.29 -5.32 -3.78
C PRO A 178 3.30 -5.25 -5.30
N TYR A 179 3.73 -4.09 -5.79
CA TYR A 179 3.98 -3.89 -7.22
C TYR A 179 5.09 -4.80 -7.73
N GLU A 180 4.86 -5.35 -8.88
CA GLU A 180 5.80 -6.12 -9.70
C GLU A 180 5.34 -5.99 -11.15
N THR A 181 6.25 -5.91 -12.10
CA THR A 181 5.90 -5.87 -13.53
C THR A 181 5.01 -7.04 -13.90
N GLY A 182 3.84 -6.76 -14.51
CA GLY A 182 2.84 -7.77 -14.88
C GLY A 182 2.03 -8.33 -13.70
N LYS A 183 2.12 -7.72 -12.51
CA LYS A 183 1.36 -8.19 -11.33
C LYS A 183 -0.14 -7.91 -11.44
N GLN A 184 -0.51 -6.79 -12.04
CA GLN A 184 -1.90 -6.40 -12.17
C GLN A 184 -2.68 -7.41 -13.01
N GLU A 185 -2.12 -7.88 -14.12
CA GLU A 185 -2.76 -8.91 -14.95
C GLU A 185 -2.95 -10.23 -14.18
N ARG A 186 -1.97 -10.59 -13.34
CA ARG A 186 -2.09 -11.79 -12.48
C ARG A 186 -3.17 -11.62 -11.42
N ARG A 187 -3.27 -10.46 -10.76
CA ARG A 187 -4.35 -10.15 -9.80
C ARG A 187 -5.72 -10.27 -10.45
N LEU A 188 -5.88 -9.66 -11.63
CA LEU A 188 -7.14 -9.74 -12.40
C LEU A 188 -7.46 -11.17 -12.83
N ALA A 189 -6.47 -11.95 -13.28
CA ALA A 189 -6.69 -13.34 -13.68
C ALA A 189 -7.23 -14.18 -12.52
N HIS A 190 -6.62 -14.12 -11.34
CA HIS A 190 -7.11 -14.83 -10.16
C HIS A 190 -8.49 -14.33 -9.71
N ALA A 191 -8.72 -13.02 -9.72
CA ALA A 191 -10.03 -12.46 -9.39
C ALA A 191 -11.12 -12.96 -10.34
N ILE A 192 -10.87 -12.99 -11.67
CA ILE A 192 -11.79 -13.52 -12.69
C ILE A 192 -12.13 -14.99 -12.41
N GLU A 193 -11.10 -15.80 -12.12
CA GLU A 193 -11.31 -17.22 -11.78
C GLU A 193 -12.20 -17.37 -10.53
N ARG A 194 -11.94 -16.61 -9.47
CA ARG A 194 -12.74 -16.68 -8.23
C ARG A 194 -14.17 -16.21 -8.43
N CYS A 195 -14.39 -15.08 -9.11
CA CYS A 195 -15.73 -14.58 -9.40
C CYS A 195 -16.56 -15.60 -10.19
N ARG A 196 -15.98 -16.17 -11.25
CA ARG A 196 -16.67 -17.16 -12.10
C ARG A 196 -16.93 -18.48 -11.40
N ALA A 197 -15.94 -18.98 -10.59
CA ALA A 197 -16.09 -20.23 -9.87
C ALA A 197 -17.15 -20.15 -8.77
N THR A 198 -17.29 -19.01 -8.12
CA THR A 198 -18.23 -18.81 -7.01
C THR A 198 -19.56 -18.18 -7.44
N ASP A 199 -19.64 -17.61 -8.64
CA ASP A 199 -20.75 -16.72 -9.06
C ASP A 199 -21.01 -15.62 -8.03
N LEU A 200 -19.92 -14.98 -7.53
CA LEU A 200 -19.95 -13.86 -6.60
C LEU A 200 -19.15 -12.69 -7.13
N PRO A 201 -19.59 -11.44 -6.92
CA PRO A 201 -18.75 -10.28 -7.16
C PRO A 201 -17.64 -10.18 -6.12
N LEU A 202 -16.54 -9.52 -6.48
CA LEU A 202 -15.37 -9.33 -5.65
C LEU A 202 -15.00 -7.85 -5.52
N VAL A 203 -14.81 -7.39 -4.30
CA VAL A 203 -14.14 -6.12 -3.97
C VAL A 203 -12.70 -6.45 -3.58
N TYR A 204 -11.73 -6.00 -4.38
CA TYR A 204 -10.29 -6.17 -4.13
C TYR A 204 -9.72 -4.85 -3.61
N VAL A 205 -9.31 -4.80 -2.36
CA VAL A 205 -8.75 -3.59 -1.74
C VAL A 205 -7.27 -3.83 -1.49
N ASN A 206 -6.41 -3.09 -2.20
CA ASN A 206 -4.97 -3.25 -2.09
C ASN A 206 -4.31 -2.12 -1.31
N GLN A 207 -3.20 -2.45 -0.66
CA GLN A 207 -2.31 -1.50 0.00
C GLN A 207 -1.77 -0.47 -0.99
N LEU A 208 -1.53 0.75 -0.49
CA LEU A 208 -0.80 1.80 -1.20
C LEU A 208 0.37 2.28 -0.33
N GLY A 209 1.49 2.59 -0.96
CA GLY A 209 2.64 3.22 -0.32
C GLY A 209 3.95 2.45 -0.49
N GLY A 210 5.06 3.12 -0.17
CA GLY A 210 6.39 2.51 -0.10
C GLY A 210 6.70 2.08 1.34
N GLN A 211 7.25 0.88 1.52
CA GLN A 211 7.72 0.40 2.81
C GLN A 211 8.99 -0.42 2.61
N ASP A 212 10.11 0.10 3.12
CA ASP A 212 11.45 -0.46 2.92
C ASP A 212 11.74 -0.73 1.43
N GLU A 213 11.99 -1.96 1.03
CA GLU A 213 12.21 -2.36 -0.38
C GLU A 213 10.93 -2.65 -1.16
N LEU A 214 9.75 -2.52 -0.55
CA LEU A 214 8.47 -2.81 -1.19
C LEU A 214 7.71 -1.53 -1.55
N VAL A 215 7.02 -1.59 -2.68
CA VAL A 215 6.08 -0.54 -3.10
C VAL A 215 4.75 -1.19 -3.41
N PHE A 216 3.68 -0.61 -2.89
CA PHE A 216 2.30 -1.05 -3.11
C PHE A 216 1.61 0.00 -3.97
N ASP A 217 1.10 -0.42 -5.11
CA ASP A 217 0.54 0.44 -6.14
C ASP A 217 -0.92 0.83 -5.90
N GLY A 218 -1.58 0.28 -4.89
CA GLY A 218 -3.02 0.44 -4.73
C GLY A 218 -3.76 -0.28 -5.85
N ALA A 219 -4.24 0.45 -6.85
CA ALA A 219 -4.96 -0.09 -8.00
C ALA A 219 -6.09 -1.06 -7.63
N SER A 220 -6.80 -0.76 -6.53
CA SER A 220 -7.95 -1.53 -6.05
C SER A 220 -9.06 -1.58 -7.11
N PHE A 221 -9.89 -2.62 -7.09
CA PHE A 221 -10.95 -2.77 -8.08
C PHE A 221 -12.17 -3.50 -7.55
N VAL A 222 -13.29 -3.34 -8.25
CA VAL A 222 -14.51 -4.12 -8.07
C VAL A 222 -14.76 -4.93 -9.33
N MET A 223 -15.05 -6.22 -9.16
CA MET A 223 -15.30 -7.16 -10.24
C MET A 223 -16.67 -7.79 -10.09
N SER A 224 -17.41 -7.90 -11.21
CA SER A 224 -18.71 -8.60 -11.25
C SER A 224 -18.53 -10.11 -11.10
N SER A 225 -19.61 -10.82 -10.80
CA SER A 225 -19.61 -12.30 -10.77
C SER A 225 -19.26 -12.94 -12.13
N ALA A 226 -19.46 -12.21 -13.25
CA ALA A 226 -19.05 -12.64 -14.58
C ALA A 226 -17.54 -12.48 -14.85
N GLY A 227 -16.80 -11.82 -13.92
CA GLY A 227 -15.36 -11.53 -14.06
C GLY A 227 -15.07 -10.29 -14.90
N GLU A 228 -15.94 -9.29 -14.85
CA GLU A 228 -15.76 -8.00 -15.52
C GLU A 228 -15.43 -6.94 -14.49
N VAL A 229 -14.40 -6.12 -14.73
CA VAL A 229 -14.08 -4.98 -13.88
C VAL A 229 -15.19 -3.95 -14.00
N GLN A 230 -15.83 -3.61 -12.88
CA GLN A 230 -16.86 -2.59 -12.79
C GLN A 230 -16.28 -1.25 -12.33
N VAL A 231 -15.40 -1.30 -11.33
CA VAL A 231 -14.71 -0.12 -10.82
C VAL A 231 -13.22 -0.41 -10.78
N GLN A 232 -12.40 0.53 -11.26
CA GLN A 232 -10.95 0.50 -11.15
C GLN A 232 -10.49 1.79 -10.49
N LEU A 233 -9.85 1.70 -9.33
CA LEU A 233 -9.28 2.84 -8.64
C LEU A 233 -7.94 3.22 -9.27
N LEU A 234 -7.54 4.47 -9.05
CA LEU A 234 -6.22 4.96 -9.45
C LEU A 234 -5.11 4.17 -8.76
N ALA A 235 -3.97 4.05 -9.44
CA ALA A 235 -2.72 3.60 -8.84
C ALA A 235 -1.91 4.79 -8.30
N TRP A 236 -0.94 4.53 -7.42
CA TRP A 236 0.10 5.45 -6.95
C TRP A 236 -0.37 6.64 -6.10
N GLN A 237 -1.65 6.73 -5.83
CA GLN A 237 -2.22 7.80 -5.02
C GLN A 237 -3.38 7.30 -4.16
N GLU A 238 -3.57 7.93 -3.01
CA GLU A 238 -4.68 7.60 -2.11
C GLU A 238 -6.02 8.00 -2.73
N ASN A 239 -7.01 7.13 -2.53
CA ASN A 239 -8.36 7.40 -2.97
C ASN A 239 -9.37 6.66 -2.09
N ILE A 240 -10.46 7.35 -1.73
CA ILE A 240 -11.66 6.76 -1.14
C ILE A 240 -12.75 6.79 -2.20
N VAL A 241 -13.22 5.63 -2.63
CA VAL A 241 -14.26 5.51 -3.65
C VAL A 241 -15.52 4.90 -3.02
N HIS A 242 -16.64 5.55 -3.26
CA HIS A 242 -17.95 5.06 -2.84
C HIS A 242 -18.58 4.27 -3.99
N THR A 243 -18.98 3.03 -3.71
CA THR A 243 -19.64 2.16 -4.68
C THR A 243 -21.09 1.91 -4.26
N THR A 244 -21.97 1.90 -5.23
CA THR A 244 -23.41 1.63 -5.02
C THR A 244 -23.74 0.20 -5.46
N TRP A 245 -24.52 -0.48 -4.63
CA TRP A 245 -24.87 -1.89 -4.85
C TRP A 245 -26.36 -2.11 -4.83
N SER A 246 -26.84 -3.07 -5.61
CA SER A 246 -28.18 -3.61 -5.49
C SER A 246 -28.13 -5.06 -4.98
N PHE A 247 -29.13 -5.41 -4.16
CA PHE A 247 -29.29 -6.75 -3.62
C PHE A 247 -30.64 -7.30 -4.07
N THR A 248 -30.61 -8.23 -4.99
CA THR A 248 -31.83 -8.83 -5.53
C THR A 248 -31.72 -10.35 -5.46
N GLN A 249 -32.67 -10.99 -4.82
CA GLN A 249 -32.74 -12.46 -4.69
C GLN A 249 -31.47 -13.11 -4.12
N GLY A 250 -30.78 -12.41 -3.19
CA GLY A 250 -29.56 -12.91 -2.56
C GLY A 250 -28.28 -12.68 -3.36
N THR A 251 -28.35 -11.95 -4.48
CA THR A 251 -27.19 -11.61 -5.31
C THR A 251 -26.83 -10.13 -5.14
N ALA A 252 -25.57 -9.85 -4.87
CA ALA A 252 -25.01 -8.49 -4.88
C ALA A 252 -24.58 -8.11 -6.29
N THR A 253 -24.94 -6.92 -6.74
CA THR A 253 -24.53 -6.37 -8.04
C THR A 253 -24.03 -4.94 -7.87
N CYS A 254 -22.80 -4.67 -8.31
CA CYS A 254 -22.27 -3.31 -8.32
C CYS A 254 -22.97 -2.49 -9.41
N LEU A 255 -23.45 -1.31 -9.07
CA LEU A 255 -24.08 -0.36 -9.99
C LEU A 255 -23.13 0.77 -10.42
N SER A 256 -21.98 0.89 -9.74
CA SER A 256 -20.95 1.85 -10.12
C SER A 256 -20.15 1.33 -11.33
N ASP A 257 -19.75 2.23 -12.23
CA ASP A 257 -18.95 1.94 -13.43
C ASP A 257 -17.96 3.08 -13.66
N ASP A 258 -16.94 3.17 -12.79
CA ASP A 258 -15.87 4.15 -12.87
C ASP A 258 -14.52 3.44 -12.98
N LYS A 259 -13.83 3.65 -14.11
CA LYS A 259 -12.60 2.91 -14.45
C LYS A 259 -11.46 3.86 -14.73
N ALA A 260 -10.59 4.02 -13.75
CA ALA A 260 -9.32 4.71 -13.94
C ALA A 260 -8.44 3.97 -14.96
N LEU A 261 -7.72 4.73 -15.76
CA LEU A 261 -6.66 4.19 -16.60
C LEU A 261 -5.40 4.04 -15.75
N LEU A 262 -4.79 2.87 -15.79
CA LEU A 262 -3.55 2.58 -15.08
C LEU A 262 -2.36 2.76 -16.03
N GLU A 263 -1.28 3.31 -15.50
CA GLU A 263 0.00 3.34 -16.22
C GLU A 263 0.57 1.92 -16.33
N GLU A 264 1.23 1.65 -17.44
CA GLU A 264 1.85 0.35 -17.73
C GLU A 264 3.33 0.50 -18.09
N GLY A 265 4.08 -0.59 -18.04
CA GLY A 265 5.46 -0.67 -18.49
C GLY A 265 6.39 0.28 -17.74
N LEU A 266 7.19 1.08 -18.46
CA LEU A 266 8.16 1.98 -17.85
C LEU A 266 7.51 3.12 -17.07
N ALA A 267 6.35 3.61 -17.48
CA ALA A 267 5.64 4.64 -16.74
C ALA A 267 5.24 4.14 -15.34
N ALA A 268 4.67 2.96 -15.23
CA ALA A 268 4.35 2.33 -13.94
C ALA A 268 5.60 2.09 -13.08
N THR A 269 6.72 1.66 -13.70
CA THR A 269 7.99 1.46 -12.99
C THR A 269 8.54 2.79 -12.44
N TYR A 270 8.42 3.88 -13.19
CA TYR A 270 8.83 5.20 -12.74
C TYR A 270 7.98 5.69 -11.57
N GLN A 271 6.67 5.53 -11.64
CA GLN A 271 5.75 5.85 -10.54
C GLN A 271 6.05 5.04 -9.28
N ALA A 272 6.36 3.74 -9.42
CA ALA A 272 6.76 2.90 -8.30
C ALA A 272 8.03 3.42 -7.62
N ALA A 273 9.04 3.81 -8.41
CA ALA A 273 10.29 4.36 -7.89
C ALA A 273 10.07 5.72 -7.18
N MET A 274 9.23 6.58 -7.75
CA MET A 274 8.85 7.86 -7.14
C MET A 274 8.13 7.66 -5.81
N LEU A 275 7.12 6.78 -5.76
CA LEU A 275 6.36 6.49 -4.56
C LEU A 275 7.26 5.90 -3.46
N GLY A 276 8.13 4.95 -3.82
CA GLY A 276 9.09 4.35 -2.89
C GLY A 276 10.03 5.38 -2.28
N LEU A 277 10.62 6.25 -3.11
CA LEU A 277 11.52 7.31 -2.64
C LEU A 277 10.79 8.34 -1.76
N ARG A 278 9.64 8.82 -2.21
CA ARG A 278 8.84 9.80 -1.47
C ARG A 278 8.49 9.29 -0.08
N ASP A 279 7.94 8.08 -0.01
CA ASP A 279 7.51 7.50 1.24
C ASP A 279 8.69 7.20 2.17
N TYR A 280 9.81 6.71 1.63
CA TYR A 280 11.02 6.49 2.42
C TYR A 280 11.51 7.79 3.06
N VAL A 281 11.59 8.87 2.31
CA VAL A 281 12.06 10.17 2.80
C VAL A 281 11.10 10.73 3.86
N HIS A 282 9.80 10.77 3.57
CA HIS A 282 8.81 11.36 4.45
C HIS A 282 8.59 10.54 5.73
N LYS A 283 8.47 9.22 5.64
CA LYS A 283 8.26 8.34 6.79
C LYS A 283 9.44 8.33 7.76
N ASN A 284 10.66 8.55 7.26
CA ASN A 284 11.85 8.69 8.10
C ASN A 284 12.09 10.13 8.58
N GLY A 285 11.26 11.09 8.19
CA GLY A 285 11.37 12.49 8.60
C GLY A 285 12.60 13.21 8.03
N PHE A 286 13.13 12.75 6.88
CA PHE A 286 14.24 13.45 6.22
C PHE A 286 13.73 14.73 5.54
N PRO A 287 14.38 15.88 5.77
CA PRO A 287 13.93 17.15 5.21
C PRO A 287 14.28 17.31 3.73
N SER A 288 15.25 16.55 3.21
CA SER A 288 15.74 16.65 1.84
C SER A 288 16.65 15.49 1.50
N VAL A 289 16.98 15.37 0.22
CA VAL A 289 17.94 14.40 -0.30
C VAL A 289 19.15 15.09 -0.93
N LEU A 290 20.30 14.42 -0.88
CA LEU A 290 21.54 14.85 -1.48
C LEU A 290 22.01 13.78 -2.46
N LEU A 291 22.39 14.17 -3.68
CA LEU A 291 22.94 13.23 -4.65
C LEU A 291 24.10 13.82 -5.46
N GLY A 292 25.02 12.95 -5.89
CA GLY A 292 26.07 13.32 -6.82
C GLY A 292 25.53 13.39 -8.24
N LEU A 293 25.72 14.52 -8.93
CA LEU A 293 25.33 14.71 -10.33
C LEU A 293 26.61 14.78 -11.18
N SER A 294 26.84 13.74 -11.99
CA SER A 294 28.11 13.57 -12.73
C SER A 294 28.07 14.00 -14.18
N GLY A 295 26.88 14.38 -14.69
CA GLY A 295 26.64 14.57 -16.12
C GLY A 295 26.33 13.26 -16.88
N GLY A 296 26.39 12.10 -16.20
CA GLY A 296 25.97 10.81 -16.78
C GLY A 296 24.47 10.55 -16.58
N ILE A 297 23.90 9.73 -17.49
CA ILE A 297 22.46 9.43 -17.53
C ILE A 297 21.91 8.84 -16.22
N ASP A 298 22.69 7.99 -15.54
CA ASP A 298 22.25 7.34 -14.31
C ASP A 298 22.00 8.36 -13.19
N SER A 299 22.93 9.32 -13.01
CA SER A 299 22.77 10.39 -12.04
C SER A 299 21.68 11.38 -12.44
N ALA A 300 21.50 11.64 -13.73
CA ALA A 300 20.47 12.51 -14.25
C ALA A 300 19.06 11.92 -14.00
N ILE A 301 18.84 10.62 -14.25
CA ILE A 301 17.55 9.99 -13.98
C ILE A 301 17.24 9.92 -12.47
N CYS A 302 18.28 9.72 -11.63
CA CYS A 302 18.11 9.76 -10.18
C CYS A 302 17.72 11.18 -9.70
N ALA A 303 18.32 12.23 -10.28
CA ALA A 303 17.97 13.61 -9.96
C ALA A 303 16.54 13.96 -10.41
N ALA A 304 16.15 13.54 -11.62
CA ALA A 304 14.80 13.73 -12.14
C ALA A 304 13.75 13.03 -11.25
N LEU A 305 13.98 11.76 -10.94
CA LEU A 305 13.10 10.98 -10.09
C LEU A 305 12.97 11.60 -8.68
N ALA A 306 14.07 12.09 -8.11
CA ALA A 306 14.04 12.76 -6.81
C ALA A 306 13.27 14.09 -6.88
N ALA A 307 13.47 14.89 -7.93
CA ALA A 307 12.75 16.15 -8.12
C ALA A 307 11.25 15.94 -8.32
N ASP A 308 10.86 14.93 -9.10
CA ASP A 308 9.45 14.59 -9.32
C ASP A 308 8.77 14.01 -8.07
N ALA A 309 9.52 13.23 -7.26
CA ALA A 309 8.99 12.59 -6.05
C ALA A 309 8.84 13.55 -4.87
N LEU A 310 9.77 14.50 -4.70
CA LEU A 310 9.89 15.31 -3.48
C LEU A 310 9.67 16.81 -3.72
N GLY A 311 9.73 17.26 -4.97
CA GLY A 311 9.84 18.67 -5.32
C GLY A 311 11.31 19.12 -5.40
N PRO A 312 11.64 20.02 -6.34
CA PRO A 312 13.04 20.44 -6.61
C PRO A 312 13.71 21.14 -5.42
N GLU A 313 12.95 21.76 -4.53
CA GLU A 313 13.45 22.44 -3.34
C GLU A 313 13.97 21.48 -2.27
N GLN A 314 13.54 20.21 -2.29
CA GLN A 314 14.04 19.17 -1.37
C GLN A 314 15.19 18.36 -1.96
N VAL A 315 15.65 18.68 -3.17
CA VAL A 315 16.72 17.97 -3.85
C VAL A 315 17.94 18.87 -4.00
N ARG A 316 19.08 18.43 -3.51
CA ARG A 316 20.35 19.11 -3.66
C ARG A 316 21.34 18.22 -4.39
N CYS A 317 21.84 18.70 -5.53
CA CYS A 317 22.84 18.00 -6.31
C CYS A 317 24.24 18.56 -6.00
N ILE A 318 25.24 17.67 -5.98
CA ILE A 318 26.64 18.06 -5.85
C ILE A 318 27.42 17.48 -7.03
N MET A 319 28.20 18.33 -7.68
CA MET A 319 29.23 17.92 -8.61
C MET A 319 30.58 17.89 -7.91
N LEU A 320 31.37 16.87 -8.17
CA LEU A 320 32.68 16.62 -7.56
C LEU A 320 33.77 16.57 -8.66
N PRO A 321 34.09 17.71 -9.35
CA PRO A 321 35.04 17.69 -10.45
C PRO A 321 36.47 17.46 -9.98
N SER A 322 37.23 16.79 -10.84
CA SER A 322 38.68 16.61 -10.75
C SER A 322 39.33 16.88 -12.10
N LYS A 323 40.65 16.78 -12.17
CA LYS A 323 41.41 16.89 -13.44
C LYS A 323 40.97 15.90 -14.53
N PHE A 324 40.21 14.88 -14.19
CA PHE A 324 39.73 13.84 -15.10
C PHE A 324 38.30 14.11 -15.61
N THR A 325 37.61 15.09 -15.04
CA THR A 325 36.23 15.42 -15.41
C THR A 325 36.21 16.23 -16.71
N SER A 326 35.49 15.78 -17.74
CA SER A 326 35.39 16.49 -19.01
C SER A 326 34.51 17.74 -18.88
N GLN A 327 34.76 18.73 -19.73
CA GLN A 327 33.93 19.93 -19.79
C GLN A 327 32.47 19.58 -20.17
N GLU A 328 32.27 18.63 -21.09
CA GLU A 328 30.95 18.13 -21.48
C GLU A 328 30.17 17.61 -20.27
N SER A 329 30.79 16.79 -19.39
CA SER A 329 30.13 16.32 -18.18
C SER A 329 29.74 17.44 -17.20
N LEU A 330 30.55 18.49 -17.12
CA LEU A 330 30.26 19.67 -16.29
C LEU A 330 29.05 20.45 -16.88
N ASP A 331 29.03 20.64 -18.20
CA ASP A 331 27.96 21.36 -18.88
C ASP A 331 26.63 20.56 -18.82
N ASP A 332 26.67 19.24 -19.05
CA ASP A 332 25.49 18.36 -18.98
C ASP A 332 24.87 18.33 -17.59
N ALA A 333 25.70 18.24 -16.54
CA ALA A 333 25.19 18.24 -15.18
C ALA A 333 24.54 19.57 -14.79
N LYS A 334 25.12 20.69 -15.25
CA LYS A 334 24.57 22.04 -15.03
C LYS A 334 23.24 22.19 -15.74
N GLU A 335 23.19 21.82 -17.03
CA GLU A 335 21.96 21.90 -17.82
C GLU A 335 20.87 21.02 -17.23
N CYS A 336 21.21 19.79 -16.79
CA CYS A 336 20.27 18.89 -16.10
C CYS A 336 19.69 19.52 -14.83
N ALA A 337 20.54 20.08 -13.97
CA ALA A 337 20.11 20.75 -12.74
C ALA A 337 19.22 21.97 -13.02
N ASP A 338 19.58 22.79 -14.01
CA ASP A 338 18.81 23.96 -14.41
C ASP A 338 17.43 23.57 -14.96
N LEU A 339 17.35 22.52 -15.79
CA LEU A 339 16.08 21.99 -16.31
C LEU A 339 15.16 21.42 -15.23
N LEU A 340 15.73 20.74 -14.23
CA LEU A 340 14.98 20.18 -13.11
C LEU A 340 14.63 21.23 -12.03
N GLY A 341 15.24 22.41 -12.10
CA GLY A 341 15.07 23.45 -11.07
C GLY A 341 15.70 23.10 -9.73
N VAL A 342 16.64 22.15 -9.69
CA VAL A 342 17.31 21.72 -8.46
C VAL A 342 18.59 22.51 -8.21
N LYS A 343 18.95 22.64 -6.93
CA LYS A 343 20.20 23.30 -6.57
C LYS A 343 21.41 22.42 -6.89
N LEU A 344 22.38 22.94 -7.66
CA LEU A 344 23.67 22.31 -7.92
C LEU A 344 24.79 23.07 -7.19
N ASP A 345 25.56 22.37 -6.36
CA ASP A 345 26.79 22.87 -5.78
C ASP A 345 27.98 22.16 -6.44
N GLU A 346 29.06 22.91 -6.68
CA GLU A 346 30.31 22.37 -7.21
C GLU A 346 31.37 22.34 -6.11
N VAL A 347 31.96 21.16 -5.86
CA VAL A 347 32.99 20.95 -4.85
C VAL A 347 34.16 20.20 -5.48
N SER A 348 35.25 20.90 -5.82
CA SER A 348 36.45 20.25 -6.36
C SER A 348 37.02 19.22 -5.38
N ILE A 349 37.33 18.03 -5.89
CA ILE A 349 38.00 16.97 -5.13
C ILE A 349 39.52 16.88 -5.47
N GLU A 350 40.06 17.84 -6.21
CA GLU A 350 41.42 17.79 -6.75
C GLU A 350 42.48 17.71 -5.65
N ASP A 351 42.33 18.49 -4.58
CA ASP A 351 43.25 18.44 -3.44
C ASP A 351 43.25 17.08 -2.73
N SER A 352 42.07 16.48 -2.57
CA SER A 352 41.91 15.14 -1.98
C SER A 352 42.53 14.05 -2.84
N VAL A 353 42.35 14.13 -4.15
CA VAL A 353 43.00 13.22 -5.13
C VAL A 353 44.52 13.37 -5.06
N GLY A 354 45.05 14.60 -5.03
CA GLY A 354 46.49 14.86 -4.91
C GLY A 354 47.12 14.29 -3.62
N VAL A 355 46.45 14.39 -2.49
CA VAL A 355 46.89 13.77 -1.24
C VAL A 355 46.94 12.25 -1.33
N LEU A 356 45.90 11.63 -1.93
CA LEU A 356 45.86 10.17 -2.14
C LEU A 356 46.92 9.69 -3.12
N GLU A 357 47.13 10.38 -4.24
CA GLU A 357 48.19 10.11 -5.21
C GLU A 357 49.56 10.14 -4.54
N GLY A 358 49.84 11.21 -3.72
CA GLY A 358 51.08 11.30 -2.98
C GLY A 358 51.31 10.17 -1.97
N SER A 359 50.26 9.73 -1.29
CA SER A 359 50.31 8.63 -0.33
C SER A 359 50.55 7.29 -0.98
N LEU A 360 50.06 7.09 -2.20
CA LEU A 360 50.12 5.83 -2.94
C LEU A 360 51.32 5.74 -3.90
N SER A 361 52.00 6.84 -4.16
CA SER A 361 53.11 6.93 -5.12
C SER A 361 54.24 5.89 -4.87
N SER A 362 54.52 5.57 -3.62
CA SER A 362 55.50 4.56 -3.25
C SER A 362 55.09 3.12 -3.56
N LEU A 363 53.79 2.87 -3.78
CA LEU A 363 53.26 1.55 -4.03
C LEU A 363 53.06 1.28 -5.52
N PHE A 364 52.74 2.30 -6.32
CA PHE A 364 52.36 2.14 -7.72
C PHE A 364 53.43 2.68 -8.71
N GLY A 365 54.48 3.33 -8.22
CA GLY A 365 55.51 3.97 -9.06
C GLY A 365 54.97 5.16 -9.85
N ASP A 366 55.87 5.90 -10.51
CA ASP A 366 55.51 7.04 -11.38
C ASP A 366 54.86 6.56 -12.69
#